data_9f1cdff1c059c12a405b200ea5063936
#
_entry.id   9f1cdff1c059c12a405b200ea5063936
#
_cell.length_a   1.000
_cell.length_b   1.000
_cell.length_c   1.000
_cell.angle_alpha   90.00
_cell.angle_beta   90.00
_cell.angle_gamma   90.00
#
_symmetry.space_group_name_H-M   'P 1'
#
loop_
_entity.id
_entity.type
_entity.pdbx_description
1 polymer ?
#
loop_
_entity_poly.entity_id
_entity_poly.type
_entity_poly.pdbx_seq_one_letter_code
_entity_poly.pdbx_strand_id
1 'polypeptide(L)'
;MPLRVKLAISFLLIGLIPVLAMAVTVYRQASQALQEQALNALEAVANIKQQQLQDSWQARHNQLSTLASNLGTSYAGLDGTALVSTANYDRPIFENFAKTFGYSELKLVSKDGQVLFSLQRGSDYQQNLGEAAWRDTPLGRVVRAGLDSGRAHLRRVERP
;
A
#
# COMPACT_ATOMS: atom_id res chain seq x y z
N MET A 1 -50.19 -57.39 13.48
CA MET A 1 -50.47 -56.01 13.13
C MET A 1 -51.58 -56.00 12.10
N PRO A 2 -52.66 -55.25 12.33
CA PRO A 2 -53.78 -55.19 11.40
C PRO A 2 -53.37 -54.59 10.06
N LEU A 3 -53.91 -55.10 8.99
CA LEU A 3 -53.59 -54.74 7.58
C LEU A 3 -53.66 -53.23 7.35
N ARG A 4 -54.55 -52.53 8.01
CA ARG A 4 -54.74 -51.08 7.96
C ARG A 4 -53.53 -50.28 8.42
N VAL A 5 -52.77 -50.75 9.43
CA VAL A 5 -51.56 -50.09 9.93
C VAL A 5 -50.38 -50.23 8.96
N LYS A 6 -50.27 -51.43 8.33
CA LYS A 6 -49.22 -51.62 7.29
C LYS A 6 -49.44 -50.73 6.09
N LEU A 7 -50.68 -50.58 5.62
CA LEU A 7 -51.04 -49.68 4.53
C LEU A 7 -50.76 -48.19 4.87
N ALA A 8 -51.14 -47.79 6.08
CA ALA A 8 -50.89 -46.37 6.51
C ALA A 8 -49.40 -46.05 6.59
N ILE A 9 -48.55 -46.98 7.12
CA ILE A 9 -47.10 -46.81 7.19
C ILE A 9 -46.50 -46.76 5.81
N SER A 10 -46.91 -47.66 4.87
CA SER A 10 -46.41 -47.63 3.50
C SER A 10 -46.74 -46.33 2.78
N PHE A 11 -47.94 -45.79 2.93
CA PHE A 11 -48.33 -44.49 2.34
C PHE A 11 -47.52 -43.33 2.95
N LEU A 12 -47.29 -43.36 4.24
CA LEU A 12 -46.53 -42.33 4.95
C LEU A 12 -45.06 -42.34 4.52
N LEU A 13 -44.47 -43.53 4.36
CA LEU A 13 -43.07 -43.65 3.87
C LEU A 13 -42.94 -43.21 2.44
N ILE A 14 -43.86 -43.59 1.54
CA ILE A 14 -43.81 -43.15 0.12
C ILE A 14 -43.95 -41.62 -0.01
N GLY A 15 -44.75 -41.00 0.84
CA GLY A 15 -44.89 -39.54 0.81
C GLY A 15 -43.77 -38.78 1.52
N LEU A 16 -43.22 -39.29 2.60
CA LEU A 16 -42.23 -38.61 3.44
C LEU A 16 -40.81 -38.68 2.87
N ILE A 17 -40.44 -39.81 2.25
CA ILE A 17 -39.11 -40.02 1.72
C ILE A 17 -38.72 -38.95 0.64
N PRO A 18 -39.55 -38.67 -0.41
CA PRO A 18 -39.22 -37.67 -1.39
C PRO A 18 -39.14 -36.27 -0.82
N VAL A 19 -39.96 -35.95 0.16
CA VAL A 19 -39.94 -34.62 0.84
C VAL A 19 -38.65 -34.43 1.63
N LEU A 20 -38.23 -35.45 2.37
CA LEU A 20 -36.95 -35.42 3.10
C LEU A 20 -35.76 -35.33 2.12
N ALA A 21 -35.79 -36.08 1.03
CA ALA A 21 -34.74 -36.02 0.00
C ALA A 21 -34.62 -34.64 -0.63
N MET A 22 -35.75 -34.00 -0.96
CA MET A 22 -35.77 -32.62 -1.44
C MET A 22 -35.25 -31.64 -0.38
N ALA A 23 -35.68 -31.76 0.87
CA ALA A 23 -35.23 -30.88 1.94
C ALA A 23 -33.70 -30.95 2.14
N VAL A 24 -33.09 -32.13 2.10
CA VAL A 24 -31.65 -32.31 2.21
C VAL A 24 -30.91 -31.73 1.01
N THR A 25 -31.41 -31.92 -0.21
CA THR A 25 -30.78 -31.35 -1.41
C THR A 25 -30.83 -29.84 -1.43
N VAL A 26 -31.98 -29.25 -1.12
CA VAL A 26 -32.14 -27.79 -1.03
C VAL A 26 -31.24 -27.20 0.07
N TYR A 27 -31.19 -27.82 1.24
CA TYR A 27 -30.30 -27.39 2.34
C TYR A 27 -28.82 -27.39 1.93
N ARG A 28 -28.37 -28.46 1.27
CA ARG A 28 -26.98 -28.56 0.78
C ARG A 28 -26.67 -27.49 -0.28
N GLN A 29 -27.56 -27.30 -1.24
CA GLN A 29 -27.38 -26.26 -2.26
C GLN A 29 -27.36 -24.86 -1.68
N ALA A 30 -28.27 -24.56 -0.74
CA ALA A 30 -28.31 -23.27 -0.07
C ALA A 30 -27.04 -23.01 0.76
N SER A 31 -26.54 -24.04 1.47
CA SER A 31 -25.30 -23.92 2.25
C SER A 31 -24.07 -23.70 1.35
N GLN A 32 -23.97 -24.39 0.24
CA GLN A 32 -22.90 -24.20 -0.74
C GLN A 32 -22.96 -22.83 -1.39
N ALA A 33 -24.15 -22.39 -1.81
CA ALA A 33 -24.31 -21.07 -2.42
C ALA A 33 -23.93 -19.92 -1.47
N LEU A 34 -24.28 -20.05 -0.18
CA LEU A 34 -23.87 -19.08 0.84
C LEU A 34 -22.35 -19.06 1.06
N GLN A 35 -21.69 -20.22 1.07
CA GLN A 35 -20.24 -20.28 1.20
C GLN A 35 -19.54 -19.67 -0.01
N GLU A 36 -19.97 -20.00 -1.23
CA GLU A 36 -19.44 -19.42 -2.46
C GLU A 36 -19.64 -17.91 -2.50
N GLN A 37 -20.82 -17.43 -2.10
CA GLN A 37 -21.09 -16.00 -2.04
C GLN A 37 -20.19 -15.28 -1.02
N ALA A 38 -19.97 -15.88 0.16
CA ALA A 38 -19.07 -15.33 1.16
C ALA A 38 -17.61 -15.29 0.68
N LEU A 39 -17.13 -16.36 0.03
CA LEU A 39 -15.78 -16.40 -0.54
C LEU A 39 -15.60 -15.37 -1.66
N ASN A 40 -16.55 -15.28 -2.58
CA ASN A 40 -16.52 -14.30 -3.67
C ASN A 40 -16.55 -12.86 -3.14
N ALA A 41 -17.32 -12.60 -2.08
CA ALA A 41 -17.35 -11.28 -1.44
C ALA A 41 -16.00 -10.93 -0.78
N LEU A 42 -15.35 -11.90 -0.11
CA LEU A 42 -14.02 -11.71 0.47
C LEU A 42 -12.95 -11.47 -0.60
N GLU A 43 -13.00 -12.23 -1.68
CA GLU A 43 -12.08 -12.06 -2.82
C GLU A 43 -12.26 -10.69 -3.48
N ALA A 44 -13.50 -10.26 -3.71
CA ALA A 44 -13.80 -8.94 -4.24
C ALA A 44 -13.24 -7.81 -3.33
N VAL A 45 -13.42 -7.92 -2.02
CA VAL A 45 -12.86 -6.95 -1.06
C VAL A 45 -11.34 -6.97 -1.07
N ALA A 46 -10.71 -8.15 -1.12
CA ALA A 46 -9.26 -8.27 -1.19
C ALA A 46 -8.70 -7.61 -2.47
N ASN A 47 -9.33 -7.87 -3.61
CA ASN A 47 -8.93 -7.28 -4.89
C ASN A 47 -9.08 -5.75 -4.90
N ILE A 48 -10.19 -5.21 -4.36
CA ILE A 48 -10.39 -3.77 -4.21
C ILE A 48 -9.30 -3.16 -3.31
N LYS A 49 -8.98 -3.80 -2.18
CA LYS A 49 -7.93 -3.33 -1.29
C LYS A 49 -6.55 -3.34 -1.93
N GLN A 50 -6.24 -4.40 -2.67
CA GLN A 50 -4.99 -4.49 -3.41
C GLN A 50 -4.87 -3.37 -4.44
N GLN A 51 -5.93 -3.12 -5.21
CA GLN A 51 -5.97 -2.05 -6.20
C GLN A 51 -5.83 -0.67 -5.54
N GLN A 52 -6.55 -0.40 -4.45
CA GLN A 52 -6.43 0.85 -3.69
C GLN A 52 -5.00 1.11 -3.19
N LEU A 53 -4.30 0.04 -2.75
CA LEU A 53 -2.90 0.15 -2.36
C LEU A 53 -2.01 0.49 -3.55
N GLN A 54 -2.16 -0.20 -4.68
CA GLN A 54 -1.39 0.07 -5.89
C GLN A 54 -1.61 1.50 -6.39
N ASP A 55 -2.87 1.95 -6.47
CA ASP A 55 -3.22 3.31 -6.89
C ASP A 55 -2.61 4.36 -5.94
N SER A 56 -2.66 4.12 -4.64
CA SER A 56 -2.05 4.99 -3.63
C SER A 56 -0.53 5.08 -3.78
N TRP A 57 0.14 3.96 -4.04
CA TRP A 57 1.58 3.94 -4.30
C TRP A 57 1.95 4.69 -5.58
N GLN A 58 1.21 4.45 -6.65
CA GLN A 58 1.44 5.10 -7.93
C GLN A 58 1.22 6.61 -7.83
N ALA A 59 0.15 7.05 -7.15
CA ALA A 59 -0.12 8.45 -6.91
C ALA A 59 1.03 9.13 -6.14
N ARG A 60 1.52 8.50 -5.07
CA ARG A 60 2.66 9.01 -4.29
C ARG A 60 3.95 9.06 -5.11
N HIS A 61 4.21 8.04 -5.91
CA HIS A 61 5.36 8.03 -6.80
C HIS A 61 5.31 9.18 -7.81
N ASN A 62 4.16 9.39 -8.44
CA ASN A 62 3.96 10.48 -9.39
C ASN A 62 4.13 11.86 -8.74
N GLN A 63 3.60 12.07 -7.54
CA GLN A 63 3.74 13.32 -6.79
C GLN A 63 5.22 13.65 -6.53
N LEU A 64 5.99 12.69 -6.03
CA LEU A 64 7.41 12.90 -5.76
C LEU A 64 8.24 13.05 -7.04
N SER A 65 7.93 12.28 -8.08
CA SER A 65 8.60 12.40 -9.37
C SER A 65 8.38 13.79 -9.99
N THR A 66 7.17 14.32 -9.89
CA THR A 66 6.85 15.68 -10.34
C THR A 66 7.62 16.72 -9.53
N LEU A 67 7.64 16.59 -8.19
CA LEU A 67 8.41 17.49 -7.34
C LEU A 67 9.90 17.42 -7.67
N ALA A 68 10.46 16.22 -7.80
CA ALA A 68 11.87 16.03 -8.14
C ALA A 68 12.24 16.59 -9.51
N SER A 69 11.37 16.45 -10.51
CA SER A 69 11.56 17.02 -11.84
C SER A 69 11.56 18.56 -11.80
N ASN A 70 10.62 19.15 -11.07
CA ASN A 70 10.54 20.60 -10.92
C ASN A 70 11.77 21.16 -10.20
N LEU A 71 12.20 20.50 -9.12
CA LEU A 71 13.40 20.87 -8.39
C LEU A 71 14.66 20.69 -9.26
N GLY A 72 14.73 19.60 -10.03
CA GLY A 72 15.85 19.36 -10.95
C GLY A 72 16.02 20.48 -11.98
N THR A 73 14.90 21.03 -12.46
CA THR A 73 14.91 22.17 -13.37
C THR A 73 15.27 23.48 -12.65
N SER A 74 14.65 23.73 -11.50
CA SER A 74 14.83 24.98 -10.74
C SER A 74 16.22 25.11 -10.11
N TYR A 75 16.84 23.99 -9.75
CA TYR A 75 18.14 23.91 -9.08
C TYR A 75 19.28 23.57 -10.06
N ALA A 76 19.00 23.49 -11.35
CA ALA A 76 20.00 23.21 -12.37
C ALA A 76 21.10 24.26 -12.36
N GLY A 77 22.35 23.81 -12.30
CA GLY A 77 23.53 24.70 -12.32
C GLY A 77 23.88 25.34 -10.96
N LEU A 78 23.13 25.05 -9.88
CA LEU A 78 23.54 25.47 -8.55
C LEU A 78 24.62 24.56 -7.99
N ASP A 79 25.61 25.14 -7.31
CA ASP A 79 26.62 24.39 -6.54
C ASP A 79 26.09 23.94 -5.17
N GLY A 80 26.89 23.15 -4.43
CA GLY A 80 26.48 22.57 -3.15
C GLY A 80 26.03 23.61 -2.11
N THR A 81 26.69 24.75 -2.03
CA THR A 81 26.37 25.83 -1.08
C THR A 81 25.12 26.57 -1.49
N ALA A 82 24.99 26.91 -2.78
CA ALA A 82 23.81 27.56 -3.34
C ALA A 82 22.60 26.62 -3.25
N LEU A 83 22.77 25.33 -3.50
CA LEU A 83 21.71 24.32 -3.33
C LEU A 83 21.16 24.30 -1.91
N VAL A 84 22.04 24.25 -0.90
CA VAL A 84 21.62 24.25 0.51
C VAL A 84 20.88 25.54 0.88
N SER A 85 21.37 26.71 0.44
CA SER A 85 20.72 27.98 0.75
C SER A 85 19.37 28.11 0.05
N THR A 86 19.27 27.75 -1.22
CA THR A 86 18.02 27.75 -1.99
C THR A 86 17.00 26.77 -1.42
N ALA A 87 17.42 25.55 -1.10
CA ALA A 87 16.52 24.57 -0.48
C ALA A 87 15.99 25.01 0.89
N ASN A 88 16.80 25.73 1.68
CA ASN A 88 16.34 26.32 2.94
C ASN A 88 15.42 27.52 2.72
N TYR A 89 15.64 28.31 1.68
CA TYR A 89 14.74 29.40 1.29
C TYR A 89 13.37 28.84 0.86
N ASP A 90 13.36 27.77 0.10
CA ASP A 90 12.16 27.09 -0.40
C ASP A 90 11.48 26.19 0.65
N ARG A 91 11.95 26.19 1.89
CA ARG A 91 11.36 25.42 3.00
C ARG A 91 9.84 25.50 3.08
N PRO A 92 9.20 26.71 2.96
CA PRO A 92 7.73 26.80 3.02
C PRO A 92 7.03 26.00 1.91
N ILE A 93 7.65 25.87 0.74
CA ILE A 93 7.14 25.05 -0.38
C ILE A 93 7.16 23.57 0.01
N PHE A 94 8.28 23.10 0.59
CA PHE A 94 8.40 21.72 1.05
C PHE A 94 7.47 21.38 2.21
N GLU A 95 7.29 22.33 3.15
CA GLU A 95 6.35 22.17 4.27
C GLU A 95 4.90 22.08 3.78
N ASN A 96 4.51 22.96 2.84
CA ASN A 96 3.18 22.91 2.25
C ASN A 96 2.95 21.61 1.46
N PHE A 97 3.93 21.18 0.68
CA PHE A 97 3.87 19.92 -0.05
C PHE A 97 3.71 18.73 0.92
N ALA A 98 4.56 18.67 1.94
CA ALA A 98 4.51 17.60 2.93
C ALA A 98 3.16 17.57 3.66
N LYS A 99 2.64 18.71 4.07
CA LYS A 99 1.33 18.84 4.72
C LYS A 99 0.19 18.43 3.80
N THR A 100 0.19 18.88 2.55
CA THR A 100 -0.87 18.61 1.57
C THR A 100 -0.96 17.11 1.25
N PHE A 101 0.18 16.45 1.10
CA PHE A 101 0.23 15.03 0.70
C PHE A 101 0.47 14.07 1.85
N GLY A 102 0.52 14.56 3.10
CA GLY A 102 0.64 13.74 4.31
C GLY A 102 2.01 13.09 4.48
N TYR A 103 3.08 13.76 4.06
CA TYR A 103 4.45 13.32 4.32
C TYR A 103 4.92 13.82 5.69
N SER A 104 5.49 12.93 6.49
CA SER A 104 6.09 13.29 7.80
C SER A 104 7.50 13.84 7.67
N GLU A 105 8.22 13.47 6.62
CA GLU A 105 9.59 13.90 6.35
C GLU A 105 9.80 14.03 4.84
N LEU A 106 10.60 15.01 4.44
CA LEU A 106 11.03 15.23 3.08
C LEU A 106 12.52 15.60 3.10
N LYS A 107 13.30 14.89 2.31
CA LYS A 107 14.75 15.12 2.21
C LYS A 107 15.16 15.34 0.77
N LEU A 108 16.06 16.30 0.57
CA LEU A 108 16.73 16.50 -0.69
C LEU A 108 18.18 16.01 -0.53
N VAL A 109 18.57 15.09 -1.39
CA VAL A 109 19.90 14.47 -1.36
C VAL A 109 20.59 14.76 -2.69
N SER A 110 21.85 15.18 -2.62
CA SER A 110 22.69 15.41 -3.81
C SER A 110 23.04 14.09 -4.50
N LYS A 111 23.58 14.19 -5.71
CA LYS A 111 24.10 13.05 -6.47
C LYS A 111 25.21 12.30 -5.74
N ASP A 112 25.94 12.99 -4.87
CA ASP A 112 27.04 12.42 -4.08
C ASP A 112 26.56 11.79 -2.76
N GLY A 113 25.25 11.79 -2.51
CA GLY A 113 24.64 11.21 -1.31
C GLY A 113 24.55 12.18 -0.12
N GLN A 114 24.94 13.45 -0.25
CA GLN A 114 24.87 14.42 0.83
C GLN A 114 23.43 14.93 1.02
N VAL A 115 22.96 14.97 2.27
CA VAL A 115 21.65 15.54 2.63
C VAL A 115 21.73 17.07 2.61
N LEU A 116 21.14 17.67 1.60
CA LEU A 116 21.13 19.12 1.41
C LEU A 116 20.00 19.81 2.19
N PHE A 117 18.87 19.12 2.29
CA PHE A 117 17.69 19.59 3.01
C PHE A 117 16.99 18.43 3.73
N SER A 118 16.47 18.73 4.91
CA SER A 118 15.61 17.84 5.69
C SER A 118 14.54 18.68 6.38
N LEU A 119 13.30 18.26 6.29
CA LEU A 119 12.17 18.96 6.88
C LEU A 119 12.30 19.00 8.41
N GLN A 120 12.61 17.85 9.01
CA GLN A 120 12.73 17.69 10.46
C GLN A 120 14.16 17.92 11.00
N ARG A 121 15.16 18.04 10.11
CA ARG A 121 16.58 18.21 10.48
C ARG A 121 17.06 17.15 11.48
N GLY A 122 16.81 15.87 11.19
CA GLY A 122 17.27 14.75 12.00
C GLY A 122 18.81 14.63 12.04
N SER A 123 19.31 13.60 12.70
CA SER A 123 20.76 13.32 12.82
C SER A 123 21.49 13.10 11.49
N ASP A 124 20.76 12.84 10.44
CA ASP A 124 21.23 12.66 9.07
C ASP A 124 21.31 13.96 8.26
N TYR A 125 20.86 15.08 8.84
CA TYR A 125 20.94 16.38 8.16
C TYR A 125 22.41 16.81 7.97
N GLN A 126 22.77 17.22 6.75
CA GLN A 126 24.14 17.55 6.32
C GLN A 126 25.13 16.38 6.37
N GLN A 127 24.66 15.15 6.56
CA GLN A 127 25.49 13.96 6.46
C GLN A 127 25.52 13.40 5.04
N ASN A 128 26.58 12.67 4.73
CA ASN A 128 26.66 11.92 3.47
C ASN A 128 26.15 10.47 3.67
N LEU A 129 24.98 10.19 3.12
CA LEU A 129 24.33 8.88 3.25
C LEU A 129 24.99 7.79 2.38
N GLY A 130 25.94 8.17 1.52
CA GLY A 130 26.79 7.25 0.76
C GLY A 130 27.94 6.66 1.57
N GLU A 131 28.31 7.27 2.72
CA GLU A 131 29.40 6.81 3.58
C GLU A 131 29.10 5.50 4.30
N ALA A 132 30.16 4.84 4.77
CA ALA A 132 30.08 3.52 5.39
C ALA A 132 29.13 3.50 6.61
N ALA A 133 29.09 4.58 7.41
CA ALA A 133 28.23 4.70 8.59
C ALA A 133 26.72 4.60 8.25
N TRP A 134 26.33 5.01 7.06
CA TRP A 134 24.93 5.02 6.61
C TRP A 134 24.59 3.88 5.66
N ARG A 135 25.60 3.21 5.11
CA ARG A 135 25.49 2.22 4.03
C ARG A 135 24.47 1.12 4.33
N ASP A 136 24.48 0.59 5.54
CA ASP A 136 23.64 -0.53 5.94
C ASP A 136 22.33 -0.09 6.60
N THR A 137 22.17 1.22 6.80
CA THR A 137 20.90 1.76 7.30
C THR A 137 19.81 1.66 6.23
N PRO A 138 18.57 1.57 6.67
CA PRO A 138 17.46 1.57 5.75
C PRO A 138 17.38 2.83 4.86
N LEU A 139 17.78 3.98 5.39
CA LEU A 139 17.82 5.24 4.64
C LEU A 139 18.93 5.22 3.59
N GLY A 140 20.15 4.82 3.94
CA GLY A 140 21.27 4.73 3.02
C GLY A 140 21.00 3.76 1.86
N ARG A 141 20.32 2.64 2.10
CA ARG A 141 19.91 1.70 1.03
C ARG A 141 18.94 2.34 0.04
N VAL A 142 17.96 3.10 0.52
CA VAL A 142 16.99 3.80 -0.35
C VAL A 142 17.67 4.88 -1.16
N VAL A 143 18.54 5.67 -0.54
CA VAL A 143 19.30 6.72 -1.24
C VAL A 143 20.16 6.13 -2.35
N ARG A 144 20.87 5.04 -2.05
CA ARG A 144 21.69 4.36 -3.06
C ARG A 144 20.86 3.83 -4.23
N ALA A 145 19.75 3.14 -3.94
CA ALA A 145 18.84 2.68 -4.98
C ALA A 145 18.29 3.84 -5.82
N GLY A 146 18.05 5.00 -5.19
CA GLY A 146 17.64 6.23 -5.88
C GLY A 146 18.70 6.78 -6.80
N LEU A 147 19.94 6.85 -6.30
CA LEU A 147 21.08 7.32 -7.07
C LEU A 147 21.40 6.40 -8.26
N ASP A 148 21.37 5.09 -8.05
CA ASP A 148 21.64 4.08 -9.08
C ASP A 148 20.58 4.07 -10.19
N SER A 149 19.31 4.31 -9.83
CA SER A 149 18.20 4.31 -10.80
C SER A 149 17.95 5.66 -11.45
N GLY A 150 18.50 6.74 -10.93
CA GLY A 150 18.22 8.12 -11.36
C GLY A 150 16.76 8.54 -11.15
N ARG A 151 16.01 7.86 -10.28
CA ARG A 151 14.59 8.10 -10.00
C ARG A 151 14.37 8.46 -8.53
N ALA A 152 13.31 9.24 -8.28
CA ALA A 152 12.87 9.50 -6.91
C ALA A 152 12.41 8.21 -6.24
N HIS A 153 12.89 7.93 -5.03
CA HIS A 153 12.53 6.74 -4.28
C HIS A 153 11.73 7.09 -3.03
N LEU A 154 10.67 6.30 -2.80
CA LEU A 154 9.80 6.38 -1.63
C LEU A 154 10.15 5.29 -0.61
N ARG A 155 10.26 5.68 0.63
CA ARG A 155 10.24 4.75 1.75
C ARG A 155 9.18 5.16 2.77
N ARG A 156 8.36 4.20 3.18
CA ARG A 156 7.52 4.32 4.36
C ARG A 156 8.37 4.11 5.61
N VAL A 157 8.52 5.14 6.41
CA VAL A 157 9.01 4.99 7.79
C VAL A 157 7.80 4.61 8.64
N GLU A 158 7.70 3.35 9.00
CA GLU A 158 6.75 2.94 10.04
C GLU A 158 7.28 3.51 11.34
N ARG A 159 6.45 4.28 12.04
CA ARG A 159 6.76 4.70 13.40
C ARG A 159 6.62 3.48 14.30
N PRO A 160 7.52 3.31 15.26
CA PRO A 160 7.39 2.30 16.30
C PRO A 160 6.12 2.52 17.13
#